data_229c33afc7aeee5836ff4353c6c316bd
#
_entry.id   229c33afc7aeee5836ff4353c6c316bd
#
_cell.length_a   1.000
_cell.length_b   1.000
_cell.length_c   1.000
_cell.angle_alpha   90.00
_cell.angle_beta   90.00
_cell.angle_gamma   90.00
#
_symmetry.space_group_name_H-M   'P 1'
#
loop_
_entity.id
_entity.type
_entity.pdbx_description
1 polymer ?
#
loop_
_entity_poly.entity_id
_entity_poly.type
_entity_poly.pdbx_seq_one_letter_code
_entity_poly.pdbx_strand_id
1 'polypeptide(L)'
;RNAEFDSFAKDLPKNVQNNLKIKTEGTPIDEAEKHLRKIKEIFAIVTTTPGDVSLEMKKPYIFEVKVEGGDIPKQFAFTKELLGKTVKVDEVFENGTYVDTAAITKGKGWQGVIYRWGVKRKQHKSRKTVREVGSLGPISPQSVMYTVPRAGQTGFHQRIEYDKRIMIMSNTEKEEYKINPDGGFKHFGNVTGDFIIVK
;
A
#
# COMPACT_ATOMS: atom_id res chain seq x y z
N ARG A 1 -16.28 -2.13 -12.30
CA ARG A 1 -16.49 -3.59 -12.48
C ARG A 1 -17.62 -3.99 -11.54
N ASN A 2 -18.64 -4.65 -12.03
CA ASN A 2 -19.69 -5.23 -11.21
C ASN A 2 -19.31 -6.68 -10.95
N ALA A 3 -19.15 -7.05 -9.67
CA ALA A 3 -19.01 -8.45 -9.28
C ALA A 3 -20.36 -9.12 -9.43
N GLU A 4 -20.39 -10.32 -10.01
CA GLU A 4 -21.61 -11.13 -10.09
C GLU A 4 -21.81 -11.91 -8.78
N PHE A 5 -20.72 -12.31 -8.14
CA PHE A 5 -20.74 -13.09 -6.90
C PHE A 5 -19.69 -12.55 -5.94
N ASP A 6 -20.11 -12.25 -4.71
CA ASP A 6 -19.24 -11.90 -3.59
C ASP A 6 -19.48 -12.91 -2.46
N SER A 7 -18.43 -13.63 -2.07
CA SER A 7 -18.47 -14.59 -0.97
C SER A 7 -17.52 -14.19 0.13
N PHE A 8 -17.96 -14.29 1.38
CA PHE A 8 -17.19 -13.86 2.55
C PHE A 8 -16.98 -15.02 3.54
N ALA A 9 -15.87 -14.99 4.26
CA ALA A 9 -15.62 -15.92 5.37
C ALA A 9 -16.64 -15.69 6.50
N LYS A 10 -17.05 -16.76 7.19
CA LYS A 10 -18.06 -16.70 8.27
C LYS A 10 -17.55 -15.92 9.49
N ASP A 11 -16.24 -16.02 9.79
CA ASP A 11 -15.63 -15.47 11.00
C ASP A 11 -14.78 -14.23 10.72
N LEU A 12 -15.35 -13.25 10.02
CA LEU A 12 -14.66 -12.00 9.75
C LEU A 12 -14.59 -11.12 11.00
N PRO A 13 -13.42 -10.53 11.32
CA PRO A 13 -13.29 -9.56 12.40
C PRO A 13 -14.27 -8.37 12.23
N LYS A 14 -14.88 -7.90 13.31
CA LYS A 14 -15.84 -6.78 13.27
C LYS A 14 -15.30 -5.53 12.58
N ASN A 15 -14.00 -5.25 12.75
CA ASN A 15 -13.33 -4.12 12.10
C ASN A 15 -13.35 -4.23 10.57
N VAL A 16 -13.20 -5.44 10.04
CA VAL A 16 -13.23 -5.73 8.60
C VAL A 16 -14.65 -5.63 8.08
N GLN A 17 -15.62 -6.21 8.79
CA GLN A 17 -17.04 -6.13 8.44
C GLN A 17 -17.51 -4.67 8.33
N ASN A 18 -17.15 -3.83 9.31
CA ASN A 18 -17.50 -2.41 9.31
C ASN A 18 -16.85 -1.63 8.17
N ASN A 19 -15.61 -1.96 7.81
CA ASN A 19 -14.89 -1.29 6.72
C ASN A 19 -15.43 -1.69 5.33
N LEU A 20 -15.74 -2.95 5.13
CA LEU A 20 -16.34 -3.44 3.90
C LEU A 20 -17.80 -3.01 3.75
N LYS A 21 -18.42 -2.48 4.81
CA LYS A 21 -19.86 -2.16 4.85
C LYS A 21 -20.73 -3.36 4.42
N ILE A 22 -20.29 -4.56 4.78
CA ILE A 22 -21.03 -5.77 4.48
C ILE A 22 -22.34 -5.70 5.24
N LYS A 23 -23.43 -5.47 4.52
CA LYS A 23 -24.77 -5.37 5.08
C LYS A 23 -25.55 -6.69 4.97
N THR A 24 -25.08 -7.59 4.13
CA THR A 24 -25.74 -8.84 3.79
C THR A 24 -24.76 -9.99 3.80
N GLU A 25 -25.26 -11.15 4.10
CA GLU A 25 -24.55 -12.39 3.84
C GLU A 25 -24.21 -12.43 2.35
N GLY A 26 -22.93 -12.60 2.03
CA GLY A 26 -22.49 -12.73 0.64
C GLY A 26 -23.14 -13.94 -0.03
N THR A 27 -23.00 -14.03 -1.34
CA THR A 27 -23.50 -15.18 -2.10
C THR A 27 -22.84 -16.47 -1.60
N PRO A 28 -23.59 -17.53 -1.31
CA PRO A 28 -23.01 -18.80 -0.91
C PRO A 28 -22.01 -19.30 -1.95
N ILE A 29 -20.86 -19.80 -1.49
CA ILE A 29 -19.79 -20.30 -2.38
C ILE A 29 -20.32 -21.39 -3.32
N ASP A 30 -21.24 -22.21 -2.84
CA ASP A 30 -21.83 -23.30 -3.60
C ASP A 30 -22.66 -22.81 -4.81
N GLU A 31 -23.22 -21.60 -4.75
CA GLU A 31 -23.88 -20.98 -5.90
C GLU A 31 -22.86 -20.50 -6.94
N ALA A 32 -21.78 -19.87 -6.51
CA ALA A 32 -20.71 -19.46 -7.40
C ALA A 32 -20.10 -20.67 -8.12
N GLU A 33 -19.96 -21.81 -7.43
CA GLU A 33 -19.46 -23.07 -8.00
C GLU A 33 -20.32 -23.59 -9.16
N LYS A 34 -21.64 -23.45 -9.09
CA LYS A 34 -22.56 -23.84 -10.18
C LYS A 34 -22.38 -22.99 -11.44
N HIS A 35 -21.84 -21.79 -11.31
CA HIS A 35 -21.72 -20.82 -12.40
C HIS A 35 -20.28 -20.60 -12.89
N LEU A 36 -19.32 -21.46 -12.56
CA LEU A 36 -17.91 -21.34 -12.92
C LEU A 36 -17.66 -21.10 -14.42
N ARG A 37 -18.50 -21.66 -15.29
CA ARG A 37 -18.39 -21.46 -16.76
C ARG A 37 -18.64 -20.02 -17.21
N LYS A 38 -19.34 -19.22 -16.41
CA LYS A 38 -19.63 -17.80 -16.70
C LYS A 38 -18.60 -16.86 -16.12
N ILE A 39 -17.84 -17.31 -15.14
CA ILE A 39 -16.82 -16.51 -14.44
C ILE A 39 -15.61 -16.36 -15.36
N LYS A 40 -15.14 -15.13 -15.54
CA LYS A 40 -13.95 -14.81 -16.33
C LYS A 40 -12.72 -14.56 -15.47
N GLU A 41 -12.89 -13.98 -14.32
CA GLU A 41 -11.80 -13.57 -13.42
C GLU A 41 -12.23 -13.78 -11.97
N ILE A 42 -11.28 -14.16 -11.12
CA ILE A 42 -11.47 -14.35 -9.68
C ILE A 42 -10.53 -13.38 -8.96
N PHE A 43 -11.07 -12.68 -7.99
CA PHE A 43 -10.32 -11.77 -7.11
C PHE A 43 -10.47 -12.21 -5.66
N ALA A 44 -9.36 -12.22 -4.95
CA ALA A 44 -9.35 -12.41 -3.50
C ALA A 44 -9.35 -11.03 -2.83
N ILE A 45 -10.29 -10.79 -1.92
CA ILE A 45 -10.30 -9.61 -1.06
C ILE A 45 -9.40 -9.93 0.13
N VAL A 46 -8.28 -9.21 0.23
CA VAL A 46 -7.27 -9.40 1.28
C VAL A 46 -7.34 -8.24 2.26
N THR A 47 -7.21 -8.54 3.53
CA THR A 47 -7.17 -7.54 4.60
C THR A 47 -5.91 -7.71 5.45
N THR A 48 -5.36 -6.59 5.91
CA THR A 48 -4.25 -6.60 6.86
C THR A 48 -4.76 -6.65 8.29
N THR A 49 -3.93 -7.18 9.21
CA THR A 49 -4.19 -7.22 10.67
C THR A 49 -3.22 -6.30 11.42
N PRO A 50 -3.38 -4.96 11.34
CA PRO A 50 -2.43 -4.03 11.96
C PRO A 50 -2.39 -4.11 13.49
N GLY A 51 -3.36 -4.76 14.12
CA GLY A 51 -3.36 -4.98 15.57
C GLY A 51 -2.30 -5.96 16.06
N ASP A 52 -1.78 -6.80 15.19
CA ASP A 52 -0.81 -7.85 15.51
C ASP A 52 0.64 -7.35 15.43
N VAL A 53 0.84 -6.13 14.97
CA VAL A 53 2.14 -5.47 14.81
C VAL A 53 2.18 -4.14 15.58
N SER A 54 3.40 -3.62 15.82
CA SER A 54 3.63 -2.37 16.56
C SER A 54 3.21 -1.08 15.84
N LEU A 55 2.27 -1.16 14.92
CA LEU A 55 1.75 0.02 14.22
C LEU A 55 0.65 0.69 15.04
N GLU A 56 0.71 2.01 15.17
CA GLU A 56 -0.35 2.80 15.82
C GLU A 56 -1.69 2.76 15.06
N MET A 57 -1.65 2.30 13.81
CA MET A 57 -2.82 2.21 12.95
C MET A 57 -3.70 1.03 13.34
N LYS A 58 -4.96 1.31 13.67
CA LYS A 58 -5.96 0.28 14.04
C LYS A 58 -6.84 -0.15 12.86
N LYS A 59 -6.95 0.70 11.83
CA LYS A 59 -7.82 0.42 10.69
C LYS A 59 -7.11 -0.51 9.70
N PRO A 60 -7.68 -1.69 9.38
CA PRO A 60 -7.11 -2.59 8.39
C PRO A 60 -7.17 -1.97 6.99
N TYR A 61 -6.16 -2.26 6.18
CA TYR A 61 -6.20 -2.04 4.74
C TYR A 61 -6.91 -3.22 4.08
N ILE A 62 -7.72 -2.91 3.08
CA ILE A 62 -8.47 -3.88 2.29
C ILE A 62 -8.16 -3.61 0.83
N PHE A 63 -7.78 -4.63 0.09
CA PHE A 63 -7.51 -4.54 -1.34
C PHE A 63 -7.84 -5.85 -2.04
N GLU A 64 -8.04 -5.77 -3.34
CA GLU A 64 -8.35 -6.89 -4.20
C GLU A 64 -7.08 -7.37 -4.89
N VAL A 65 -6.86 -8.68 -4.86
CA VAL A 65 -5.76 -9.35 -5.57
C VAL A 65 -6.37 -10.28 -6.59
N LYS A 66 -5.99 -10.13 -7.86
CA LYS A 66 -6.41 -11.04 -8.92
C LYS A 66 -5.70 -12.38 -8.74
N VAL A 67 -6.46 -13.46 -8.77
CA VAL A 67 -5.92 -14.82 -8.75
C VAL A 67 -5.71 -15.28 -10.19
N GLU A 68 -4.47 -15.59 -10.53
CA GLU A 68 -4.07 -16.02 -11.88
C GLU A 68 -3.35 -17.38 -11.82
N GLY A 69 -3.23 -18.00 -12.98
CA GLY A 69 -2.60 -19.31 -13.14
C GLY A 69 -3.62 -20.46 -13.26
N GLY A 70 -3.42 -21.30 -14.24
CA GLY A 70 -4.32 -22.44 -14.51
C GLY A 70 -5.71 -22.02 -14.98
N ASP A 71 -6.63 -22.97 -14.92
CA ASP A 71 -8.02 -22.79 -15.32
C ASP A 71 -8.89 -22.21 -14.19
N ILE A 72 -10.00 -21.57 -14.54
CA ILE A 72 -10.94 -20.98 -13.57
C ILE A 72 -11.34 -21.95 -12.44
N PRO A 73 -11.64 -23.25 -12.70
CA PRO A 73 -11.94 -24.19 -11.61
C PRO A 73 -10.79 -24.38 -10.62
N LYS A 74 -9.54 -24.38 -11.11
CA LYS A 74 -8.36 -24.50 -10.23
C LYS A 74 -8.16 -23.21 -9.41
N GLN A 75 -8.30 -22.05 -10.02
CA GLN A 75 -8.26 -20.77 -9.32
C GLN A 75 -9.34 -20.68 -8.24
N PHE A 76 -10.55 -21.15 -8.55
CA PHE A 76 -11.65 -21.17 -7.60
C PHE A 76 -11.38 -22.10 -6.42
N ALA A 77 -10.90 -23.33 -6.68
CA ALA A 77 -10.55 -24.29 -5.63
C ALA A 77 -9.48 -23.73 -4.69
N PHE A 78 -8.42 -23.13 -5.25
CA PHE A 78 -7.36 -22.48 -4.50
C PHE A 78 -7.89 -21.31 -3.64
N THR A 79 -8.71 -20.43 -4.22
CA THR A 79 -9.30 -19.30 -3.49
C THR A 79 -10.24 -19.76 -2.38
N LYS A 80 -11.03 -20.81 -2.64
CA LYS A 80 -11.93 -21.44 -1.64
C LYS A 80 -11.13 -21.99 -0.46
N GLU A 81 -9.96 -22.58 -0.71
CA GLU A 81 -9.09 -23.10 0.34
C GLU A 81 -8.48 -21.98 1.21
N LEU A 82 -8.14 -20.84 0.62
CA LEU A 82 -7.56 -19.69 1.32
C LEU A 82 -8.60 -18.87 2.09
N LEU A 83 -9.88 -19.03 1.81
CA LEU A 83 -10.93 -18.22 2.42
C LEU A 83 -10.96 -18.37 3.95
N GLY A 84 -10.81 -17.26 4.65
CA GLY A 84 -10.77 -17.20 6.12
C GLY A 84 -9.43 -17.61 6.74
N LYS A 85 -8.43 -17.95 5.93
CA LYS A 85 -7.07 -18.22 6.42
C LYS A 85 -6.21 -16.96 6.38
N THR A 86 -5.22 -16.91 7.25
CA THR A 86 -4.16 -15.90 7.24
C THR A 86 -3.00 -16.41 6.40
N VAL A 87 -2.60 -15.64 5.39
CA VAL A 87 -1.44 -15.94 4.54
C VAL A 87 -0.24 -15.17 5.06
N LYS A 88 0.83 -15.86 5.35
CA LYS A 88 2.10 -15.26 5.78
C LYS A 88 2.97 -14.93 4.58
N VAL A 89 3.91 -14.02 4.78
CA VAL A 89 4.78 -13.54 3.71
C VAL A 89 5.75 -14.63 3.24
N ASP A 90 6.22 -15.47 4.15
CA ASP A 90 7.10 -16.61 3.89
C ASP A 90 6.43 -17.72 3.05
N GLU A 91 5.09 -17.74 2.99
CA GLU A 91 4.34 -18.65 2.09
C GLU A 91 4.28 -18.14 0.63
N VAL A 92 4.53 -16.84 0.42
CA VAL A 92 4.38 -16.18 -0.89
C VAL A 92 5.72 -15.83 -1.52
N PHE A 93 6.69 -15.38 -0.71
CA PHE A 93 7.98 -14.90 -1.18
C PHE A 93 9.12 -15.73 -0.60
N GLU A 94 10.25 -15.73 -1.29
CA GLU A 94 11.49 -16.35 -0.84
C GLU A 94 12.58 -15.28 -0.65
N ASN A 95 13.55 -15.58 0.24
CA ASN A 95 14.72 -14.72 0.40
C ASN A 95 15.48 -14.60 -0.92
N GLY A 96 15.84 -13.39 -1.30
CA GLY A 96 16.54 -13.08 -2.55
C GLY A 96 15.66 -12.69 -3.72
N THR A 97 14.32 -12.83 -3.62
CA THR A 97 13.38 -12.36 -4.63
C THR A 97 13.32 -10.84 -4.67
N TYR A 98 12.92 -10.28 -5.82
CA TYR A 98 12.72 -8.86 -6.01
C TYR A 98 11.23 -8.54 -5.92
N VAL A 99 10.90 -7.48 -5.22
CA VAL A 99 9.53 -7.02 -5.01
C VAL A 99 9.42 -5.52 -5.25
N ASP A 100 8.22 -5.08 -5.65
CA ASP A 100 7.87 -3.68 -5.74
C ASP A 100 7.12 -3.28 -4.47
N THR A 101 7.52 -2.14 -3.88
CA THR A 101 6.88 -1.64 -2.65
C THR A 101 6.04 -0.42 -2.95
N ALA A 102 4.74 -0.51 -2.69
CA ALA A 102 3.80 0.60 -2.82
C ALA A 102 3.43 1.14 -1.43
N ALA A 103 3.72 2.41 -1.20
CA ALA A 103 3.46 3.05 0.09
C ALA A 103 3.14 4.54 -0.04
N ILE A 104 2.68 5.13 1.05
CA ILE A 104 2.42 6.56 1.16
C ILE A 104 3.61 7.23 1.85
N THR A 105 4.16 8.27 1.24
CA THR A 105 5.26 9.05 1.81
C THR A 105 4.80 9.89 3.00
N LYS A 106 5.74 10.22 3.91
CA LYS A 106 5.44 11.09 5.05
C LYS A 106 4.90 12.45 4.59
N GLY A 107 3.77 12.86 5.15
CA GLY A 107 3.19 14.17 4.88
C GLY A 107 4.05 15.29 5.46
N LYS A 108 4.24 16.36 4.69
CA LYS A 108 4.97 17.58 5.08
C LYS A 108 4.13 18.84 4.93
N GLY A 109 2.84 18.66 4.64
CA GLY A 109 1.90 19.76 4.47
C GLY A 109 2.19 20.64 3.23
N TRP A 110 1.70 21.85 3.25
CA TRP A 110 1.89 22.83 2.18
C TRP A 110 3.28 23.44 2.25
N GLN A 111 4.07 23.32 1.19
CA GLN A 111 5.45 23.80 1.14
C GLN A 111 5.65 24.76 -0.03
N GLY A 112 6.54 25.73 0.17
CA GLY A 112 6.96 26.66 -0.88
C GLY A 112 7.85 25.99 -1.93
N VAL A 113 8.06 26.69 -3.04
CA VAL A 113 8.80 26.17 -4.21
C VAL A 113 10.26 25.77 -3.91
N ILE A 114 10.91 26.46 -2.96
CA ILE A 114 12.30 26.17 -2.60
C ILE A 114 12.40 24.80 -1.94
N TYR A 115 11.54 24.52 -0.97
CA TYR A 115 11.54 23.24 -0.28
C TYR A 115 11.01 22.10 -1.16
N ARG A 116 9.91 22.39 -1.88
CA ARG A 116 9.19 21.35 -2.65
C ARG A 116 9.93 20.93 -3.92
N TRP A 117 10.59 21.88 -4.60
CA TRP A 117 11.21 21.66 -5.91
C TRP A 117 12.72 21.93 -5.93
N GLY A 118 13.32 22.40 -4.83
CA GLY A 118 14.73 22.73 -4.78
C GLY A 118 15.11 23.94 -5.63
N VAL A 119 14.18 24.83 -5.90
CA VAL A 119 14.43 26.05 -6.67
C VAL A 119 15.43 26.94 -5.94
N LYS A 120 16.42 27.45 -6.67
CA LYS A 120 17.43 28.35 -6.09
C LYS A 120 16.78 29.63 -5.59
N ARG A 121 17.11 30.01 -4.35
CA ARG A 121 16.71 31.29 -3.77
C ARG A 121 17.32 32.45 -4.60
N LYS A 122 16.51 33.48 -4.91
CA LYS A 122 16.97 34.67 -5.58
C LYS A 122 18.01 35.42 -4.69
N GLN A 123 18.82 36.25 -5.31
CA GLN A 123 19.78 37.07 -4.59
C GLN A 123 19.12 37.99 -3.57
N HIS A 124 19.82 38.35 -2.50
CA HIS A 124 19.28 39.18 -1.42
C HIS A 124 18.87 40.61 -1.89
N LYS A 125 19.44 41.10 -2.96
CA LYS A 125 19.08 42.38 -3.59
C LYS A 125 17.84 42.29 -4.48
N SER A 126 17.22 41.09 -4.64
CA SER A 126 15.99 40.97 -5.42
C SER A 126 14.85 41.71 -4.74
N ARG A 127 14.21 42.60 -5.52
CA ARG A 127 13.12 43.46 -5.01
C ARG A 127 11.86 42.61 -4.75
N LYS A 128 11.12 42.91 -3.71
CA LYS A 128 9.87 42.33 -3.26
C LYS A 128 9.99 40.91 -2.67
N THR A 129 10.52 39.92 -3.41
CA THR A 129 10.54 38.54 -2.92
C THR A 129 11.79 37.78 -3.38
N VAL A 130 12.33 36.97 -2.50
CA VAL A 130 13.51 36.12 -2.76
C VAL A 130 13.18 34.62 -2.80
N ARG A 131 11.99 34.23 -2.36
CA ARG A 131 11.59 32.82 -2.18
C ARG A 131 10.59 32.33 -3.25
N GLU A 132 10.70 32.83 -4.46
CA GLU A 132 9.82 32.51 -5.59
C GLU A 132 10.63 32.16 -6.85
N VAL A 133 9.94 31.53 -7.80
CA VAL A 133 10.46 31.32 -9.14
C VAL A 133 10.56 32.66 -9.86
N GLY A 134 11.59 32.87 -10.68
CA GLY A 134 11.77 34.12 -11.44
C GLY A 134 10.69 34.31 -12.50
N SER A 135 10.87 33.69 -13.64
CA SER A 135 9.89 33.74 -14.73
C SER A 135 8.87 32.61 -14.60
N LEU A 136 7.61 32.89 -14.81
CA LEU A 136 6.52 31.91 -14.82
C LEU A 136 6.18 31.41 -16.21
N GLY A 137 6.78 31.99 -17.24
CA GLY A 137 6.55 31.61 -18.64
C GLY A 137 6.44 32.83 -19.58
N PRO A 138 6.21 32.59 -20.86
CA PRO A 138 6.02 33.64 -21.87
C PRO A 138 4.64 34.32 -21.70
N ILE A 139 4.44 35.42 -22.43
CA ILE A 139 3.14 36.14 -22.44
C ILE A 139 2.06 35.30 -23.11
N SER A 140 2.42 34.53 -24.12
CA SER A 140 1.50 33.60 -24.77
C SER A 140 2.03 32.16 -24.65
N PRO A 141 1.21 31.20 -24.16
CA PRO A 141 -0.17 31.35 -23.66
C PRO A 141 -0.26 32.14 -22.34
N GLN A 142 -1.39 32.80 -22.11
CA GLN A 142 -1.61 33.65 -20.92
C GLN A 142 -1.75 32.88 -19.59
N SER A 143 -1.63 31.57 -19.62
CA SER A 143 -1.73 30.69 -18.45
C SER A 143 -0.38 30.12 -18.05
N VAL A 144 -0.13 30.00 -16.74
CA VAL A 144 1.05 29.33 -16.22
C VAL A 144 0.93 27.83 -16.47
N MET A 145 1.92 27.24 -17.12
CA MET A 145 1.94 25.81 -17.42
C MET A 145 2.09 24.99 -16.13
N TYR A 146 1.52 23.80 -16.11
CA TYR A 146 1.59 22.89 -14.95
C TYR A 146 3.02 22.44 -14.60
N THR A 147 3.95 22.51 -15.58
CA THR A 147 5.37 22.16 -15.40
C THR A 147 6.15 23.17 -14.57
N VAL A 148 5.62 24.39 -14.39
CA VAL A 148 6.29 25.44 -13.60
C VAL A 148 6.23 25.07 -12.11
N PRO A 149 7.37 25.04 -11.39
CA PRO A 149 7.39 24.78 -9.95
C PRO A 149 6.52 25.75 -9.17
N ARG A 150 5.56 25.24 -8.42
CA ARG A 150 4.64 26.03 -7.56
C ARG A 150 4.60 25.45 -6.16
N ALA A 151 4.20 26.27 -5.21
CA ALA A 151 3.88 25.83 -3.86
C ALA A 151 2.72 24.82 -3.89
N GLY A 152 2.70 23.88 -2.95
CA GLY A 152 1.66 22.88 -2.85
C GLY A 152 1.94 21.84 -1.79
N GLN A 153 1.07 20.84 -1.73
CA GLN A 153 1.23 19.69 -0.85
C GLN A 153 2.53 18.94 -1.16
N THR A 154 3.31 18.67 -0.11
CA THR A 154 4.54 17.86 -0.19
C THR A 154 4.40 16.68 0.74
N GLY A 155 4.69 15.50 0.24
CA GLY A 155 4.48 14.26 0.96
C GLY A 155 2.99 13.87 1.03
N PHE A 156 2.70 12.76 1.70
CA PHE A 156 1.39 12.10 1.68
C PHE A 156 0.97 11.71 0.26
N HIS A 157 1.95 11.34 -0.57
CA HIS A 157 1.76 10.88 -1.92
C HIS A 157 2.00 9.39 -2.01
N GLN A 158 1.17 8.67 -2.75
CA GLN A 158 1.44 7.28 -3.10
C GLN A 158 2.64 7.20 -4.04
N ARG A 159 3.57 6.32 -3.70
CA ARG A 159 4.77 6.03 -4.50
C ARG A 159 4.97 4.53 -4.60
N ILE A 160 5.56 4.10 -5.70
CA ILE A 160 5.98 2.72 -5.92
C ILE A 160 7.49 2.76 -6.10
N GLU A 161 8.20 2.00 -5.29
CA GLU A 161 9.62 1.76 -5.45
C GLU A 161 9.81 0.36 -6.01
N TYR A 162 10.52 0.28 -7.14
CA TYR A 162 10.72 -0.96 -7.90
C TYR A 162 12.01 -1.67 -7.49
N ASP A 163 12.06 -2.97 -7.82
CA ASP A 163 13.27 -3.81 -7.73
C ASP A 163 13.91 -3.85 -6.33
N LYS A 164 13.11 -3.90 -5.28
CA LYS A 164 13.59 -4.08 -3.91
C LYS A 164 13.88 -5.56 -3.65
N ARG A 165 15.14 -5.89 -3.39
CA ARG A 165 15.52 -7.27 -3.07
C ARG A 165 15.17 -7.60 -1.63
N ILE A 166 14.47 -8.71 -1.42
CA ILE A 166 14.25 -9.28 -0.09
C ILE A 166 15.54 -9.90 0.40
N MET A 167 16.05 -9.39 1.51
CA MET A 167 17.28 -9.88 2.14
C MET A 167 16.96 -10.95 3.18
N ILE A 168 16.03 -10.67 4.06
CA ILE A 168 15.66 -11.51 5.20
C ILE A 168 14.15 -11.39 5.44
N MET A 169 13.50 -12.50 5.68
CA MET A 169 12.14 -12.58 6.22
C MET A 169 12.21 -13.38 7.52
N SER A 170 11.70 -12.82 8.61
CA SER A 170 11.71 -13.47 9.91
C SER A 170 10.63 -12.90 10.82
N ASN A 171 10.54 -13.45 12.02
CA ASN A 171 9.67 -12.99 13.09
C ASN A 171 10.52 -12.55 14.27
N THR A 172 10.10 -11.50 14.99
CA THR A 172 10.81 -11.00 16.18
C THR A 172 10.85 -11.98 17.35
N GLU A 173 9.98 -12.99 17.36
CA GLU A 173 10.00 -14.07 18.35
C GLU A 173 11.15 -15.07 18.12
N LYS A 174 11.69 -15.11 16.90
CA LYS A 174 12.86 -15.93 16.57
C LYS A 174 14.12 -15.17 16.95
N GLU A 175 14.90 -15.68 17.89
CA GLU A 175 16.17 -15.07 18.35
C GLU A 175 17.26 -15.00 17.27
N GLU A 176 17.04 -15.61 16.13
CA GLU A 176 18.01 -15.73 15.04
C GLU A 176 18.47 -14.36 14.49
N TYR A 177 17.58 -13.37 14.50
CA TYR A 177 17.90 -12.02 14.03
C TYR A 177 17.41 -10.94 15.01
N LYS A 178 18.35 -10.31 15.73
CA LYS A 178 18.04 -9.12 16.55
C LYS A 178 17.85 -7.91 15.64
N ILE A 179 16.63 -7.67 15.19
CA ILE A 179 16.30 -6.54 14.30
C ILE A 179 16.27 -5.19 15.05
N ASN A 180 15.76 -5.19 16.28
CA ASN A 180 15.59 -3.97 17.04
C ASN A 180 16.94 -3.49 17.60
N PRO A 181 17.41 -2.27 17.25
CA PRO A 181 18.56 -1.67 17.87
C PRO A 181 18.26 -1.33 19.34
N ASP A 182 19.31 -1.18 20.15
CA ASP A 182 19.17 -0.72 21.54
C ASP A 182 18.55 0.68 21.54
N GLY A 183 17.41 0.84 22.21
CA GLY A 183 16.63 2.08 22.18
C GLY A 183 15.60 2.20 21.05
N GLY A 184 15.46 1.18 20.19
CA GLY A 184 14.49 1.14 19.10
C GLY A 184 14.87 2.01 17.89
N PHE A 185 14.04 1.94 16.84
CA PHE A 185 14.21 2.77 15.64
C PHE A 185 13.75 4.21 15.90
N LYS A 186 14.53 5.18 15.45
CA LYS A 186 14.24 6.60 15.61
C LYS A 186 12.89 6.98 15.00
N HIS A 187 11.99 7.56 15.80
CA HIS A 187 10.63 7.97 15.43
C HIS A 187 9.69 6.83 15.01
N PHE A 188 10.02 5.58 15.37
CA PHE A 188 9.16 4.44 15.09
C PHE A 188 8.95 3.57 16.34
N GLY A 189 10.01 3.32 17.14
CA GLY A 189 9.99 2.38 18.26
C GLY A 189 10.52 1.02 17.86
N ASN A 190 10.01 -0.04 18.47
CA ASN A 190 10.42 -1.41 18.19
C ASN A 190 9.50 -2.08 17.19
N VAL A 191 10.08 -2.90 16.32
CA VAL A 191 9.34 -3.79 15.42
C VAL A 191 8.90 -5.01 16.23
N THR A 192 7.62 -5.39 16.11
CA THR A 192 7.04 -6.60 16.69
C THR A 192 6.34 -7.41 15.62
N GLY A 193 6.35 -8.75 15.76
CA GLY A 193 5.73 -9.65 14.79
C GLY A 193 6.61 -9.98 13.60
N ASP A 194 5.98 -10.33 12.49
CA ASP A 194 6.67 -10.68 11.25
C ASP A 194 7.24 -9.43 10.55
N PHE A 195 8.44 -9.55 9.99
CA PHE A 195 9.10 -8.46 9.30
C PHE A 195 9.86 -8.93 8.06
N ILE A 196 10.06 -7.99 7.13
CA ILE A 196 10.87 -8.17 5.93
C ILE A 196 11.93 -7.08 5.90
N ILE A 197 13.17 -7.47 5.58
CA ILE A 197 14.26 -6.54 5.28
C ILE A 197 14.42 -6.50 3.77
N VAL A 198 14.26 -5.33 3.19
CA VAL A 198 14.44 -5.09 1.75
C VAL A 198 15.58 -4.09 1.52
N LYS A 199 16.29 -4.24 0.38
CA LYS A 199 17.39 -3.35 -0.01
C LYS A 199 16.98 -2.47 -1.18
#